data_43043f73b713c4a799effc0bcfbcd88c
#
_entry.id   43043f73b713c4a799effc0bcfbcd88c
#
_cell.length_a   1.000
_cell.length_b   1.000
_cell.length_c   1.000
_cell.angle_alpha   90.00
_cell.angle_beta   90.00
_cell.angle_gamma   90.00
#
_symmetry.space_group_name_H-M   'P 1'
#
loop_
_entity.id
_entity.type
_entity.pdbx_description
1 polymer ?
#
loop_
_entity_poly.entity_id
_entity_poly.type
_entity_poly.pdbx_seq_one_letter_code
_entity_poly.pdbx_strand_id
1 'polypeptide(L)'
;DYFHAGSFIKWQPGWVQKVGDMAMPFPQFWLVNFGAWVPLILFFVGIIGFGVWKQLRNPDFKIPAVVAFLIPAIAIFLLGYLVKLAPWEWDNIKVIVWAYFIILPFLWTDLVARWPGYLRALVCLALFSSGFITLFGGLAAGKTGFGIADRSELDNVGVVVKKLPADARFAGYPIWGHPVLLQGRKMVLGYPGHLWTQGFDYTKTYDKLQALMQGPPNWRELARSLRAQYLFWGREEKSNYATSKRPWEQQAALVASGDWGAIYDLETPPGQIPATPSPSVSR
;
A
#
# COMPACT_ATOMS: atom_id res chain seq x y z
N ASP A 1 -17.25 16.75 -0.01
CA ASP A 1 -16.10 16.32 -0.81
C ASP A 1 -15.64 14.94 -0.38
N TYR A 2 -15.51 14.02 -1.35
CA TYR A 2 -15.04 12.66 -1.10
C TYR A 2 -13.50 12.55 -1.12
N PHE A 3 -12.81 13.60 -1.54
CA PHE A 3 -11.36 13.61 -1.72
C PHE A 3 -10.71 14.75 -0.96
N HIS A 4 -9.58 14.44 -0.33
CA HIS A 4 -8.74 15.43 0.37
C HIS A 4 -7.27 15.39 -0.11
N ALA A 5 -7.02 14.88 -1.32
CA ALA A 5 -5.67 14.68 -1.86
C ALA A 5 -4.80 15.94 -1.84
N GLY A 6 -5.38 17.13 -2.05
CA GLY A 6 -4.65 18.39 -2.02
C GLY A 6 -4.03 18.76 -0.66
N SER A 7 -4.47 18.13 0.43
CA SER A 7 -3.98 18.46 1.78
C SER A 7 -2.53 18.04 2.03
N PHE A 8 -2.00 17.08 1.30
CA PHE A 8 -0.64 16.59 1.49
C PHE A 8 0.31 16.90 0.34
N ILE A 9 -0.18 17.42 -0.81
CA ILE A 9 0.68 17.90 -1.89
C ILE A 9 1.26 19.25 -1.48
N LYS A 10 2.57 19.31 -1.31
CA LYS A 10 3.25 20.54 -0.88
C LYS A 10 4.70 20.60 -1.33
N TRP A 11 5.24 21.80 -1.36
CA TRP A 11 6.65 22.04 -1.57
C TRP A 11 7.44 21.57 -0.35
N GLN A 12 8.27 20.57 -0.51
CA GLN A 12 9.10 20.01 0.56
C GLN A 12 10.42 19.46 -0.01
N PRO A 13 11.40 20.31 -0.33
CA PRO A 13 12.65 19.91 -0.92
C PRO A 13 13.41 18.90 -0.03
N GLY A 14 13.87 17.81 -0.68
CA GLY A 14 14.61 16.74 -0.03
C GLY A 14 13.79 15.87 0.92
N TRP A 15 12.54 16.19 1.17
CA TRP A 15 11.52 15.51 2.02
C TRP A 15 12.07 14.67 3.18
N VAL A 16 13.20 15.11 3.72
CA VAL A 16 13.83 14.50 4.90
C VAL A 16 13.03 14.85 6.14
N GLN A 17 12.70 13.86 6.92
CA GLN A 17 12.01 14.09 8.20
C GLN A 17 12.97 14.77 9.18
N LYS A 18 12.45 15.80 9.86
CA LYS A 18 13.21 16.55 10.88
C LYS A 18 13.05 15.98 12.28
N VAL A 19 12.05 15.13 12.50
CA VAL A 19 11.66 14.58 13.80
C VAL A 19 11.21 13.13 13.63
N GLY A 20 11.53 12.28 14.60
CA GLY A 20 11.17 10.87 14.64
C GLY A 20 12.31 9.93 14.32
N ASP A 21 12.04 8.63 14.31
CA ASP A 21 13.04 7.55 14.17
C ASP A 21 13.77 7.57 12.82
N MET A 22 13.21 8.24 11.82
CA MET A 22 13.79 8.41 10.48
C MET A 22 14.47 9.79 10.30
N ALA A 23 14.57 10.59 11.35
CA ALA A 23 15.26 11.87 11.29
C ALA A 23 16.77 11.67 11.15
N MET A 24 17.34 12.14 10.05
CA MET A 24 18.76 12.10 9.81
C MET A 24 19.23 13.29 8.95
N PRO A 25 20.51 13.67 9.03
CA PRO A 25 21.07 14.72 8.17
C PRO A 25 20.86 14.40 6.70
N PHE A 26 20.58 15.43 5.89
CA PHE A 26 20.29 15.31 4.45
C PHE A 26 21.33 14.45 3.69
N PRO A 27 22.65 14.65 3.79
CA PRO A 27 23.61 13.82 3.06
C PRO A 27 23.57 12.35 3.50
N GLN A 28 23.44 12.11 4.80
CA GLN A 28 23.35 10.76 5.35
C GLN A 28 22.08 10.05 4.84
N PHE A 29 20.94 10.73 4.86
CA PHE A 29 19.68 10.20 4.35
C PHE A 29 19.81 9.70 2.89
N TRP A 30 20.36 10.56 2.01
CA TRP A 30 20.48 10.22 0.59
C TRP A 30 21.53 9.13 0.34
N LEU A 31 22.67 9.14 1.03
CA LEU A 31 23.67 8.09 0.89
C LEU A 31 23.22 6.75 1.44
N VAL A 32 22.54 6.72 2.59
CA VAL A 32 22.06 5.46 3.18
C VAL A 32 20.95 4.83 2.31
N ASN A 33 20.06 5.65 1.78
CA ASN A 33 18.90 5.12 1.04
C ASN A 33 19.18 4.86 -0.44
N PHE A 34 20.09 5.60 -1.05
CA PHE A 34 20.41 5.49 -2.48
C PHE A 34 21.84 4.96 -2.75
N GLY A 35 22.68 4.89 -1.73
CA GLY A 35 24.01 4.26 -1.77
C GLY A 35 24.88 4.73 -2.91
N ALA A 36 25.53 3.77 -3.58
CA ALA A 36 26.43 4.02 -4.72
C ALA A 36 25.73 4.68 -5.92
N TRP A 37 24.40 4.65 -5.99
CA TRP A 37 23.64 5.25 -7.07
C TRP A 37 23.86 6.77 -7.17
N VAL A 38 23.89 7.49 -6.04
CA VAL A 38 24.09 8.94 -6.01
C VAL A 38 25.40 9.36 -6.65
N PRO A 39 26.58 8.89 -6.20
CA PRO A 39 27.85 9.28 -6.82
C PRO A 39 27.96 8.83 -8.29
N LEU A 40 27.42 7.68 -8.65
CA LEU A 40 27.43 7.19 -10.03
C LEU A 40 26.63 8.08 -10.97
N ILE A 41 25.44 8.50 -10.59
CA ILE A 41 24.60 9.40 -11.39
C ILE A 41 25.27 10.78 -11.52
N LEU A 42 25.78 11.34 -10.44
CA LEU A 42 26.46 12.62 -10.49
C LEU A 42 27.67 12.57 -11.42
N PHE A 43 28.47 11.51 -11.35
CA PHE A 43 29.60 11.30 -12.24
C PHE A 43 29.16 11.14 -13.70
N PHE A 44 28.12 10.34 -13.96
CA PHE A 44 27.57 10.12 -15.29
C PHE A 44 27.04 11.42 -15.92
N VAL A 45 26.21 12.17 -15.18
CA VAL A 45 25.67 13.46 -15.63
C VAL A 45 26.81 14.46 -15.88
N GLY A 46 27.83 14.47 -15.05
CA GLY A 46 29.02 15.30 -15.23
C GLY A 46 29.77 14.98 -16.52
N ILE A 47 30.00 13.71 -16.83
CA ILE A 47 30.66 13.28 -18.09
C ILE A 47 29.83 13.69 -19.31
N ILE A 48 28.53 13.40 -19.31
CA ILE A 48 27.63 13.74 -20.42
C ILE A 48 27.58 15.27 -20.60
N GLY A 49 27.37 16.00 -19.49
CA GLY A 49 27.32 17.47 -19.53
C GLY A 49 28.60 18.11 -20.06
N PHE A 50 29.78 17.60 -19.63
CA PHE A 50 31.06 18.04 -20.12
C PHE A 50 31.24 17.73 -21.62
N GLY A 51 30.83 16.53 -22.05
CA GLY A 51 30.88 16.14 -23.47
C GLY A 51 30.01 17.04 -24.34
N VAL A 52 28.79 17.32 -23.89
CA VAL A 52 27.87 18.26 -24.59
C VAL A 52 28.46 19.66 -24.63
N TRP A 53 28.92 20.19 -23.49
CA TRP A 53 29.51 21.53 -23.40
C TRP A 53 30.66 21.72 -24.37
N LYS A 54 31.55 20.73 -24.49
CA LYS A 54 32.68 20.75 -25.43
C LYS A 54 32.24 20.82 -26.89
N GLN A 55 31.12 20.22 -27.23
CA GLN A 55 30.60 20.13 -28.60
C GLN A 55 29.61 21.22 -28.96
N LEU A 56 29.09 22.02 -28.02
CA LEU A 56 28.11 23.09 -28.28
C LEU A 56 28.60 24.17 -29.28
N ARG A 57 29.90 24.29 -29.46
CA ARG A 57 30.49 25.26 -30.43
C ARG A 57 30.62 24.70 -31.87
N ASN A 58 30.31 23.39 -32.03
CA ASN A 58 30.34 22.78 -33.35
C ASN A 58 29.00 23.03 -34.07
N PRO A 59 28.96 23.65 -35.25
CA PRO A 59 27.70 23.90 -35.96
C PRO A 59 26.97 22.61 -36.38
N ASP A 60 27.68 21.49 -36.52
CA ASP A 60 27.12 20.18 -36.87
C ASP A 60 26.75 19.34 -35.65
N PHE A 61 26.76 19.93 -34.45
CA PHE A 61 26.45 19.22 -33.23
C PHE A 61 25.01 18.69 -33.23
N LYS A 62 24.89 17.39 -33.06
CA LYS A 62 23.61 16.70 -32.83
C LYS A 62 23.50 16.31 -31.36
N ILE A 63 22.36 16.58 -30.75
CA ILE A 63 22.08 16.19 -29.37
C ILE A 63 22.12 14.68 -29.28
N PRO A 64 23.00 14.08 -28.43
CA PRO A 64 23.04 12.64 -28.22
C PRO A 64 21.70 12.12 -27.62
N ALA A 65 21.30 10.92 -28.01
CA ALA A 65 20.06 10.30 -27.49
C ALA A 65 20.00 10.28 -25.94
N VAL A 66 21.13 10.02 -25.29
CA VAL A 66 21.23 10.06 -23.83
C VAL A 66 20.77 11.38 -23.22
N VAL A 67 21.06 12.51 -23.86
CA VAL A 67 20.63 13.84 -23.36
C VAL A 67 19.12 14.00 -23.45
N ALA A 68 18.50 13.53 -24.54
CA ALA A 68 17.06 13.57 -24.72
C ALA A 68 16.31 12.76 -23.65
N PHE A 69 16.91 11.69 -23.13
CA PHE A 69 16.35 10.89 -22.03
C PHE A 69 16.73 11.42 -20.65
N LEU A 70 17.92 12.03 -20.49
CA LEU A 70 18.34 12.64 -19.22
C LEU A 70 17.47 13.82 -18.82
N ILE A 71 17.02 14.63 -19.76
CA ILE A 71 16.17 15.80 -19.47
C ILE A 71 14.88 15.39 -18.74
N PRO A 72 14.03 14.51 -19.29
CA PRO A 72 12.83 14.07 -18.58
C PRO A 72 13.14 13.29 -17.29
N ALA A 73 14.21 12.51 -17.25
CA ALA A 73 14.61 11.81 -16.04
C ALA A 73 14.98 12.79 -14.91
N ILE A 74 15.75 13.83 -15.20
CA ILE A 74 16.08 14.88 -14.24
C ILE A 74 14.81 15.64 -13.81
N ALA A 75 13.92 15.95 -14.74
CA ALA A 75 12.65 16.62 -14.43
C ALA A 75 11.77 15.78 -13.49
N ILE A 76 11.64 14.47 -13.74
CA ILE A 76 10.91 13.53 -12.88
C ILE A 76 11.58 13.43 -11.50
N PHE A 77 12.92 13.32 -11.48
CA PHE A 77 13.67 13.29 -10.23
C PHE A 77 13.46 14.57 -9.42
N LEU A 78 13.58 15.74 -10.04
CA LEU A 78 13.38 17.03 -9.40
C LEU A 78 11.94 17.19 -8.89
N LEU A 79 10.95 16.74 -9.64
CA LEU A 79 9.56 16.73 -9.20
C LEU A 79 9.41 15.92 -7.91
N GLY A 80 9.86 14.68 -7.91
CA GLY A 80 9.80 13.81 -6.73
C GLY A 80 10.69 14.28 -5.56
N TYR A 81 11.74 15.06 -5.84
CA TYR A 81 12.63 15.63 -4.84
C TYR A 81 12.09 16.92 -4.20
N LEU A 82 11.46 17.79 -5.00
CA LEU A 82 11.03 19.12 -4.56
C LEU A 82 9.60 19.14 -4.00
N VAL A 83 8.74 18.27 -4.52
CA VAL A 83 7.31 18.25 -4.19
C VAL A 83 6.97 16.95 -3.49
N LYS A 84 6.39 17.06 -2.30
CA LYS A 84 5.75 15.93 -1.65
C LYS A 84 4.42 15.67 -2.33
N LEU A 85 4.25 14.49 -2.93
CA LEU A 85 3.09 14.09 -3.74
C LEU A 85 2.14 13.11 -3.02
N ALA A 86 2.55 12.64 -1.84
CA ALA A 86 1.81 11.64 -1.10
C ALA A 86 1.82 11.97 0.41
N PRO A 87 0.93 11.35 1.20
CA PRO A 87 0.88 11.56 2.65
C PRO A 87 2.20 11.30 3.36
N TRP A 88 2.91 10.24 2.96
CA TRP A 88 4.22 9.90 3.48
C TRP A 88 5.34 10.26 2.50
N GLU A 89 6.42 10.77 3.03
CA GLU A 89 7.58 11.20 2.25
C GLU A 89 8.16 10.05 1.40
N TRP A 90 8.20 8.84 1.96
CA TRP A 90 8.70 7.65 1.28
C TRP A 90 7.92 7.27 0.01
N ASP A 91 6.68 7.63 -0.08
CA ASP A 91 5.87 7.35 -1.27
C ASP A 91 6.37 8.08 -2.53
N ASN A 92 7.10 9.18 -2.36
CA ASN A 92 7.74 9.89 -3.46
C ASN A 92 8.81 9.07 -4.19
N ILE A 93 9.37 8.04 -3.55
CA ILE A 93 10.32 7.13 -4.21
C ILE A 93 9.70 6.44 -5.42
N LYS A 94 8.38 6.24 -5.43
CA LYS A 94 7.64 5.66 -6.56
C LYS A 94 7.76 6.52 -7.83
N VAL A 95 7.88 7.85 -7.68
CA VAL A 95 8.12 8.78 -8.79
C VAL A 95 9.60 8.75 -9.20
N ILE A 96 10.50 8.77 -8.21
CA ILE A 96 11.96 8.77 -8.43
C ILE A 96 12.42 7.48 -9.15
N VAL A 97 11.79 6.34 -8.89
CA VAL A 97 12.08 5.06 -9.55
C VAL A 97 11.96 5.16 -11.08
N TRP A 98 11.04 5.94 -11.62
CA TRP A 98 10.92 6.15 -13.06
C TRP A 98 12.15 6.86 -13.64
N ALA A 99 12.71 7.85 -12.93
CA ALA A 99 13.96 8.48 -13.33
C ALA A 99 15.12 7.45 -13.39
N TYR A 100 15.16 6.50 -12.46
CA TYR A 100 16.15 5.41 -12.48
C TYR A 100 15.97 4.50 -13.69
N PHE A 101 14.75 4.07 -14.00
CA PHE A 101 14.50 3.23 -15.16
C PHE A 101 14.91 3.89 -16.46
N ILE A 102 14.72 5.21 -16.59
CA ILE A 102 15.12 5.96 -17.78
C ILE A 102 16.65 6.05 -17.88
N ILE A 103 17.35 6.30 -16.78
CA ILE A 103 18.81 6.53 -16.76
C ILE A 103 19.60 5.23 -16.83
N LEU A 104 19.10 4.15 -16.22
CA LEU A 104 19.85 2.91 -16.01
C LEU A 104 20.44 2.31 -17.31
N PRO A 105 19.72 2.21 -18.44
CA PRO A 105 20.28 1.69 -19.68
C PRO A 105 21.50 2.50 -20.16
N PHE A 106 21.41 3.83 -20.11
CA PHE A 106 22.49 4.72 -20.54
C PHE A 106 23.67 4.71 -19.56
N LEU A 107 23.39 4.67 -18.25
CA LEU A 107 24.43 4.49 -17.25
C LEU A 107 25.23 3.21 -17.51
N TRP A 108 24.52 2.14 -17.88
CA TRP A 108 25.16 0.89 -18.21
C TRP A 108 25.95 0.98 -19.52
N THR A 109 25.33 1.34 -20.63
CA THR A 109 25.95 1.29 -21.96
C THR A 109 27.05 2.34 -22.16
N ASP A 110 26.83 3.54 -21.64
CA ASP A 110 27.72 4.68 -21.91
C ASP A 110 28.82 4.86 -20.85
N LEU A 111 28.64 4.25 -19.66
CA LEU A 111 29.63 4.35 -18.59
C LEU A 111 30.11 2.97 -18.15
N VAL A 112 29.28 2.19 -17.47
CA VAL A 112 29.70 1.00 -16.70
C VAL A 112 30.20 -0.12 -17.61
N ALA A 113 29.55 -0.37 -18.75
CA ALA A 113 29.94 -1.42 -19.68
C ALA A 113 31.36 -1.23 -20.28
N ARG A 114 31.85 0.02 -20.29
CA ARG A 114 33.18 0.37 -20.79
C ARG A 114 34.30 0.11 -19.77
N TRP A 115 33.95 -0.17 -18.51
CA TRP A 115 34.91 -0.39 -17.46
C TRP A 115 35.47 -1.83 -17.47
N PRO A 116 36.65 -2.06 -16.88
CA PRO A 116 37.19 -3.41 -16.68
C PRO A 116 36.21 -4.29 -15.91
N GLY A 117 36.26 -5.63 -16.17
CA GLY A 117 35.31 -6.59 -15.62
C GLY A 117 35.19 -6.55 -14.09
N TYR A 118 36.31 -6.40 -13.39
CA TYR A 118 36.32 -6.33 -11.93
C TYR A 118 35.62 -5.05 -11.39
N LEU A 119 35.77 -3.90 -12.05
CA LEU A 119 35.06 -2.67 -11.64
C LEU A 119 33.56 -2.79 -11.93
N ARG A 120 33.17 -3.40 -13.06
CA ARG A 120 31.76 -3.69 -13.35
C ARG A 120 31.14 -4.57 -12.25
N ALA A 121 31.85 -5.64 -11.88
CA ALA A 121 31.39 -6.55 -10.82
C ALA A 121 31.23 -5.82 -9.49
N LEU A 122 32.22 -5.00 -9.11
CA LEU A 122 32.15 -4.21 -7.87
C LEU A 122 30.99 -3.24 -7.83
N VAL A 123 30.75 -2.52 -8.96
CA VAL A 123 29.62 -1.58 -9.04
C VAL A 123 28.27 -2.33 -9.01
N CYS A 124 28.14 -3.44 -9.72
CA CYS A 124 26.94 -4.27 -9.65
C CYS A 124 26.70 -4.76 -8.20
N LEU A 125 27.73 -5.27 -7.54
CA LEU A 125 27.63 -5.68 -6.15
C LEU A 125 27.16 -4.53 -5.23
N ALA A 126 27.74 -3.33 -5.39
CA ALA A 126 27.36 -2.15 -4.60
C ALA A 126 25.93 -1.68 -4.88
N LEU A 127 25.45 -1.76 -6.14
CA LEU A 127 24.10 -1.35 -6.51
C LEU A 127 23.03 -2.34 -6.08
N PHE A 128 23.33 -3.65 -6.11
CA PHE A 128 22.35 -4.69 -5.81
C PHE A 128 22.41 -5.25 -4.40
N SER A 129 23.40 -4.86 -3.59
CA SER A 129 23.61 -5.40 -2.23
C SER A 129 22.37 -5.24 -1.34
N SER A 130 21.71 -4.08 -1.33
CA SER A 130 20.50 -3.87 -0.53
C SER A 130 19.34 -4.73 -1.00
N GLY A 131 19.20 -4.92 -2.32
CA GLY A 131 18.20 -5.82 -2.90
C GLY A 131 18.44 -7.28 -2.51
N PHE A 132 19.69 -7.74 -2.51
CA PHE A 132 20.05 -9.07 -2.04
C PHE A 132 19.75 -9.27 -0.56
N ILE A 133 20.07 -8.29 0.30
CA ILE A 133 19.73 -8.34 1.74
C ILE A 133 18.23 -8.50 1.93
N THR A 134 17.42 -7.72 1.20
CA THR A 134 15.97 -7.80 1.25
C THR A 134 15.44 -9.14 0.74
N LEU A 135 16.03 -9.67 -0.35
CA LEU A 135 15.68 -10.98 -0.90
C LEU A 135 15.96 -12.11 0.10
N PHE A 136 17.16 -12.13 0.69
CA PHE A 136 17.53 -13.13 1.70
C PHE A 136 16.68 -13.00 2.97
N GLY A 137 16.33 -11.79 3.39
CA GLY A 137 15.39 -11.54 4.46
C GLY A 137 14.01 -12.13 4.14
N GLY A 138 13.52 -11.95 2.92
CA GLY A 138 12.27 -12.54 2.44
C GLY A 138 12.29 -14.06 2.43
N LEU A 139 13.39 -14.68 2.01
CA LEU A 139 13.57 -16.14 2.04
C LEU A 139 13.61 -16.72 3.46
N ALA A 140 14.02 -15.93 4.44
CA ALA A 140 14.03 -16.31 5.86
C ALA A 140 12.71 -15.97 6.59
N ALA A 141 11.71 -15.44 5.93
CA ALA A 141 10.46 -14.94 6.51
C ALA A 141 9.70 -15.99 7.36
N GLY A 142 9.82 -17.28 7.03
CA GLY A 142 9.22 -18.36 7.82
C GLY A 142 9.77 -18.47 9.24
N LYS A 143 10.93 -17.88 9.55
CA LYS A 143 11.57 -17.89 10.88
C LYS A 143 11.34 -16.59 11.65
N THR A 144 11.34 -15.47 10.96
CA THR A 144 11.27 -14.11 11.55
C THR A 144 10.25 -13.22 10.82
N GLY A 145 9.45 -13.82 9.93
CA GLY A 145 8.59 -13.10 8.99
C GLY A 145 7.39 -12.45 9.65
N PHE A 146 6.85 -11.51 8.93
CA PHE A 146 5.60 -10.84 9.24
C PHE A 146 4.42 -11.66 8.69
N GLY A 147 3.53 -12.13 9.58
CA GLY A 147 2.31 -12.83 9.18
C GLY A 147 1.24 -11.85 8.68
N ILE A 148 0.74 -12.08 7.46
CA ILE A 148 -0.37 -11.27 6.90
C ILE A 148 -1.69 -11.68 7.53
N ALA A 149 -1.92 -12.98 7.68
CA ALA A 149 -3.13 -13.57 8.26
C ALA A 149 -2.85 -15.02 8.69
N ASP A 150 -3.67 -15.55 9.58
CA ASP A 150 -3.67 -16.95 9.91
C ASP A 150 -4.34 -17.76 8.79
N ARG A 151 -3.63 -18.78 8.27
CA ARG A 151 -4.12 -19.57 7.15
C ARG A 151 -5.32 -20.42 7.52
N SER A 152 -5.33 -21.00 8.72
CA SER A 152 -6.44 -21.82 9.21
C SER A 152 -7.71 -20.99 9.35
N GLU A 153 -7.58 -19.78 9.91
CA GLU A 153 -8.69 -18.82 9.99
C GLU A 153 -9.22 -18.46 8.60
N LEU A 154 -8.31 -18.16 7.64
CA LEU A 154 -8.70 -17.83 6.27
C LEU A 154 -9.45 -18.97 5.59
N ASP A 155 -8.95 -20.20 5.68
CA ASP A 155 -9.57 -21.36 5.06
C ASP A 155 -10.96 -21.64 5.67
N ASN A 156 -11.10 -21.60 6.98
CA ASN A 156 -12.36 -21.81 7.69
C ASN A 156 -13.39 -20.73 7.37
N VAL A 157 -13.01 -19.45 7.43
CA VAL A 157 -13.88 -18.34 7.04
C VAL A 157 -14.25 -18.45 5.57
N GLY A 158 -13.29 -18.83 4.71
CA GLY A 158 -13.49 -18.99 3.28
C GLY A 158 -14.58 -19.99 2.92
N VAL A 159 -14.65 -21.12 3.63
CA VAL A 159 -15.70 -22.15 3.42
C VAL A 159 -17.10 -21.57 3.65
N VAL A 160 -17.24 -20.68 4.63
CA VAL A 160 -18.54 -20.07 4.98
C VAL A 160 -18.88 -18.95 4.02
N VAL A 161 -17.98 -17.96 3.86
CA VAL A 161 -18.30 -16.75 3.10
C VAL A 161 -18.50 -17.01 1.60
N LYS A 162 -17.90 -18.08 1.06
CA LYS A 162 -18.12 -18.50 -0.35
C LYS A 162 -19.54 -18.97 -0.63
N LYS A 163 -20.25 -19.43 0.39
CA LYS A 163 -21.67 -19.86 0.26
C LYS A 163 -22.66 -18.70 0.35
N LEU A 164 -22.21 -17.53 0.82
CA LEU A 164 -23.03 -16.33 0.92
C LEU A 164 -23.04 -15.55 -0.39
N PRO A 165 -24.00 -14.62 -0.61
CA PRO A 165 -24.06 -13.83 -1.82
C PRO A 165 -22.74 -13.12 -2.13
N ALA A 166 -22.34 -13.11 -3.40
CA ALA A 166 -21.05 -12.53 -3.81
C ALA A 166 -20.95 -11.02 -3.57
N ASP A 167 -22.10 -10.35 -3.59
CA ASP A 167 -22.26 -8.91 -3.37
C ASP A 167 -22.55 -8.55 -1.91
N ALA A 168 -22.69 -9.58 -1.03
CA ALA A 168 -22.93 -9.39 0.39
C ALA A 168 -21.88 -8.47 1.03
N ARG A 169 -22.35 -7.56 1.89
CA ARG A 169 -21.53 -6.60 2.61
C ARG A 169 -21.47 -6.96 4.09
N PHE A 170 -20.24 -7.00 4.61
CA PHE A 170 -19.96 -7.41 5.98
C PHE A 170 -19.56 -6.20 6.84
N ALA A 171 -20.16 -6.10 8.04
CA ALA A 171 -19.63 -5.29 9.11
C ALA A 171 -18.58 -6.09 9.88
N GLY A 172 -17.48 -5.46 10.23
CA GLY A 172 -16.35 -6.01 10.97
C GLY A 172 -15.29 -4.94 11.22
N TYR A 173 -14.25 -5.27 11.94
CA TYR A 173 -13.16 -4.32 12.20
C TYR A 173 -12.39 -3.99 10.90
N PRO A 174 -12.22 -2.70 10.56
CA PRO A 174 -11.65 -2.31 9.28
C PRO A 174 -10.12 -2.39 9.28
N ILE A 175 -9.59 -3.58 9.12
CA ILE A 175 -8.15 -3.86 9.02
C ILE A 175 -7.80 -4.46 7.65
N TRP A 176 -6.59 -4.20 7.15
CA TRP A 176 -6.12 -4.68 5.85
C TRP A 176 -6.04 -6.22 5.74
N GLY A 177 -5.74 -6.91 6.84
CA GLY A 177 -5.65 -8.38 6.92
C GLY A 177 -6.95 -9.08 7.33
N HIS A 178 -8.10 -8.41 7.29
CA HIS A 178 -9.37 -8.99 7.71
C HIS A 178 -9.73 -10.25 6.90
N PRO A 179 -10.07 -11.39 7.52
CA PRO A 179 -10.27 -12.66 6.81
C PRO A 179 -11.38 -12.61 5.76
N VAL A 180 -12.46 -11.89 6.01
CA VAL A 180 -13.56 -11.68 5.04
C VAL A 180 -13.07 -10.89 3.82
N LEU A 181 -12.28 -9.83 4.04
CA LEU A 181 -11.70 -9.01 2.96
C LEU A 181 -10.73 -9.84 2.10
N LEU A 182 -9.86 -10.62 2.74
CA LEU A 182 -8.90 -11.48 2.05
C LEU A 182 -9.56 -12.62 1.25
N GLN A 183 -10.81 -12.97 1.56
CA GLN A 183 -11.65 -13.86 0.75
C GLN A 183 -12.38 -13.15 -0.40
N GLY A 184 -12.04 -11.88 -0.68
CA GLY A 184 -12.63 -11.10 -1.77
C GLY A 184 -14.06 -10.64 -1.53
N ARG A 185 -14.51 -10.58 -0.26
CA ARG A 185 -15.85 -10.11 0.09
C ARG A 185 -15.86 -8.63 0.45
N LYS A 186 -17.00 -7.98 0.22
CA LYS A 186 -17.15 -6.55 0.51
C LYS A 186 -17.29 -6.31 2.01
N MET A 187 -16.46 -5.45 2.54
CA MET A 187 -16.65 -4.89 3.88
C MET A 187 -17.42 -3.58 3.80
N VAL A 188 -18.10 -3.21 4.90
CA VAL A 188 -18.72 -1.88 5.07
C VAL A 188 -17.67 -0.79 4.90
N LEU A 189 -16.50 -1.03 5.50
CA LEU A 189 -15.34 -0.16 5.38
C LEU A 189 -14.08 -1.02 5.22
N GLY A 190 -13.25 -0.67 4.26
CA GLY A 190 -11.90 -1.22 4.14
C GLY A 190 -10.93 -0.59 5.14
N TYR A 191 -9.65 -0.93 5.03
CA TYR A 191 -8.62 -0.37 5.91
C TYR A 191 -8.54 1.16 5.78
N PRO A 192 -8.75 1.93 6.87
CA PRO A 192 -8.78 3.39 6.84
C PRO A 192 -7.52 4.02 6.25
N GLY A 193 -6.35 3.42 6.51
CA GLY A 193 -5.08 3.91 5.97
C GLY A 193 -5.06 3.92 4.43
N HIS A 194 -5.59 2.89 3.77
CA HIS A 194 -5.67 2.87 2.31
C HIS A 194 -6.67 3.90 1.79
N LEU A 195 -7.82 4.04 2.44
CA LEU A 195 -8.82 5.03 2.03
C LEU A 195 -8.27 6.45 2.15
N TRP A 196 -7.60 6.73 3.27
CA TRP A 196 -6.98 8.02 3.50
C TRP A 196 -5.87 8.35 2.49
N THR A 197 -4.99 7.38 2.18
CA THR A 197 -3.92 7.58 1.19
C THR A 197 -4.43 7.77 -0.23
N GLN A 198 -5.63 7.26 -0.53
CA GLN A 198 -6.31 7.46 -1.81
C GLN A 198 -7.15 8.74 -1.83
N GLY A 199 -7.20 9.50 -0.73
CA GLY A 199 -7.93 10.75 -0.61
C GLY A 199 -9.43 10.62 -0.36
N PHE A 200 -9.93 9.43 0.01
CA PHE A 200 -11.33 9.23 0.34
C PHE A 200 -11.67 9.73 1.75
N ASP A 201 -12.77 10.47 1.90
CA ASP A 201 -13.36 10.74 3.20
C ASP A 201 -14.21 9.54 3.64
N TYR A 202 -13.72 8.84 4.64
CA TYR A 202 -14.38 7.67 5.21
C TYR A 202 -14.94 7.93 6.63
N THR A 203 -14.73 9.10 7.19
CA THR A 203 -14.97 9.42 8.60
C THR A 203 -16.40 9.09 9.03
N LYS A 204 -17.40 9.57 8.29
CA LYS A 204 -18.81 9.30 8.60
C LYS A 204 -19.18 7.81 8.60
N THR A 205 -18.60 7.06 7.68
CA THR A 205 -18.83 5.60 7.59
C THR A 205 -18.13 4.88 8.71
N TYR A 206 -16.91 5.31 9.05
CA TYR A 206 -16.14 4.79 10.18
C TYR A 206 -16.88 4.98 11.51
N ASP A 207 -17.34 6.20 11.80
CA ASP A 207 -18.05 6.51 13.03
C ASP A 207 -19.33 5.67 13.18
N LYS A 208 -20.11 5.55 12.11
CA LYS A 208 -21.31 4.68 12.11
C LYS A 208 -20.97 3.21 12.31
N LEU A 209 -19.89 2.71 11.70
CA LEU A 209 -19.42 1.35 11.88
C LEU A 209 -18.97 1.10 13.32
N GLN A 210 -18.20 2.03 13.89
CA GLN A 210 -17.80 1.96 15.30
C GLN A 210 -19.02 1.91 16.23
N ALA A 211 -20.01 2.77 15.98
CA ALA A 211 -21.26 2.77 16.74
C ALA A 211 -22.02 1.45 16.59
N LEU A 212 -22.15 0.91 15.37
CA LEU A 212 -22.79 -0.38 15.13
C LEU A 212 -22.11 -1.50 15.95
N MET A 213 -20.78 -1.57 15.89
CA MET A 213 -20.00 -2.63 16.52
C MET A 213 -20.05 -2.58 18.07
N GLN A 214 -20.43 -1.45 18.66
CA GLN A 214 -20.70 -1.35 20.11
C GLN A 214 -22.07 -1.91 20.50
N GLY A 215 -22.94 -2.21 19.55
CA GLY A 215 -24.24 -2.83 19.79
C GLY A 215 -25.24 -1.94 20.54
N PRO A 216 -25.53 -0.73 20.09
CA PRO A 216 -26.54 0.13 20.71
C PRO A 216 -27.96 -0.39 20.44
N PRO A 217 -28.99 0.08 21.15
CA PRO A 217 -30.37 -0.37 20.93
C PRO A 217 -30.86 -0.23 19.48
N ASN A 218 -30.38 0.79 18.75
CA ASN A 218 -30.72 1.03 17.35
C ASN A 218 -29.73 0.39 16.34
N TRP A 219 -29.03 -0.67 16.75
CA TRP A 219 -28.00 -1.31 15.92
C TRP A 219 -28.52 -1.78 14.55
N ARG A 220 -29.80 -2.20 14.43
CA ARG A 220 -30.39 -2.60 13.14
C ARG A 220 -30.54 -1.44 12.16
N GLU A 221 -30.88 -0.24 12.65
CA GLU A 221 -30.94 0.96 11.83
C GLU A 221 -29.56 1.37 11.34
N LEU A 222 -28.55 1.27 12.20
CA LEU A 222 -27.15 1.50 11.82
C LEU A 222 -26.71 0.50 10.76
N ALA A 223 -26.98 -0.80 10.94
CA ALA A 223 -26.65 -1.84 9.97
C ALA A 223 -27.29 -1.54 8.60
N ARG A 224 -28.59 -1.20 8.56
CA ARG A 224 -29.30 -0.80 7.33
C ARG A 224 -28.69 0.45 6.70
N SER A 225 -28.37 1.48 7.50
CA SER A 225 -27.76 2.72 7.00
C SER A 225 -26.39 2.50 6.35
N LEU A 226 -25.68 1.46 6.79
CA LEU A 226 -24.39 1.02 6.28
C LEU A 226 -24.52 -0.04 5.17
N ARG A 227 -25.75 -0.50 4.89
CA ARG A 227 -26.05 -1.62 3.99
C ARG A 227 -25.26 -2.89 4.37
N ALA A 228 -25.09 -3.12 5.67
CA ALA A 228 -24.46 -4.30 6.21
C ALA A 228 -25.50 -5.43 6.30
N GLN A 229 -25.31 -6.50 5.54
CA GLN A 229 -26.16 -7.68 5.56
C GLN A 229 -25.68 -8.70 6.61
N TYR A 230 -24.36 -8.79 6.74
CA TYR A 230 -23.70 -9.71 7.66
C TYR A 230 -22.80 -8.97 8.63
N LEU A 231 -22.57 -9.56 9.79
CA LEU A 231 -21.60 -9.10 10.77
C LEU A 231 -20.64 -10.25 11.08
N PHE A 232 -19.35 -9.97 10.96
CA PHE A 232 -18.29 -10.86 11.40
C PHE A 232 -17.85 -10.47 12.82
N TRP A 233 -17.66 -11.45 13.68
CA TRP A 233 -17.23 -11.28 15.07
C TRP A 233 -16.10 -12.25 15.40
N GLY A 234 -14.89 -11.90 15.02
CA GLY A 234 -13.68 -12.68 15.23
C GLY A 234 -12.72 -12.09 16.25
N ARG A 235 -11.44 -12.40 16.09
CA ARG A 235 -10.39 -11.98 17.01
C ARG A 235 -10.24 -10.46 17.08
N GLU A 236 -10.21 -9.79 15.93
CA GLU A 236 -10.01 -8.34 15.86
C GLU A 236 -11.21 -7.60 16.47
N GLU A 237 -12.44 -8.05 16.20
CA GLU A 237 -13.65 -7.47 16.78
C GLU A 237 -13.68 -7.63 18.29
N LYS A 238 -13.35 -8.82 18.81
CA LYS A 238 -13.29 -9.09 20.25
C LYS A 238 -12.26 -8.20 20.94
N SER A 239 -11.13 -7.95 20.30
CA SER A 239 -10.06 -7.12 20.85
C SER A 239 -10.42 -5.63 20.82
N ASN A 240 -10.94 -5.14 19.69
CA ASN A 240 -11.17 -3.72 19.49
C ASN A 240 -12.52 -3.22 20.04
N TYR A 241 -13.49 -4.13 20.22
CA TYR A 241 -14.83 -3.83 20.73
C TYR A 241 -15.17 -4.63 22.00
N ALA A 242 -14.22 -4.74 22.89
CA ALA A 242 -14.36 -5.55 24.13
C ALA A 242 -15.57 -5.14 25.00
N THR A 243 -16.02 -3.89 24.92
CA THR A 243 -17.18 -3.34 25.65
C THR A 243 -18.50 -3.47 24.90
N SER A 244 -18.51 -4.09 23.72
CA SER A 244 -19.72 -4.26 22.90
C SER A 244 -20.80 -5.08 23.62
N LYS A 245 -22.06 -4.64 23.50
CA LYS A 245 -23.24 -5.33 24.04
C LYS A 245 -23.66 -6.55 23.20
N ARG A 246 -23.18 -6.65 21.96
CA ARG A 246 -23.41 -7.76 21.01
C ARG A 246 -24.87 -8.22 20.90
N PRO A 247 -25.85 -7.32 20.69
CA PRO A 247 -27.26 -7.70 20.64
C PRO A 247 -27.60 -8.69 19.52
N TRP A 248 -26.80 -8.72 18.46
CA TRP A 248 -26.96 -9.68 17.35
C TRP A 248 -26.79 -11.13 17.76
N GLU A 249 -26.02 -11.45 18.81
CA GLU A 249 -25.88 -12.83 19.31
C GLU A 249 -27.22 -13.44 19.70
N GLN A 250 -28.17 -12.62 20.18
CA GLN A 250 -29.49 -13.06 20.61
C GLN A 250 -30.60 -12.68 19.60
N GLN A 251 -30.39 -11.73 18.75
CA GLN A 251 -31.45 -11.12 17.94
C GLN A 251 -31.24 -11.30 16.42
N ALA A 252 -30.15 -11.90 15.96
CA ALA A 252 -29.87 -12.16 14.56
C ALA A 252 -29.61 -13.65 14.34
N ALA A 253 -29.79 -14.13 13.11
CA ALA A 253 -29.52 -15.53 12.79
C ALA A 253 -28.01 -15.79 12.74
N LEU A 254 -27.54 -16.81 13.45
CA LEU A 254 -26.18 -17.29 13.37
C LEU A 254 -26.00 -18.08 12.06
N VAL A 255 -25.13 -17.60 11.17
CA VAL A 255 -24.81 -18.27 9.92
C VAL A 255 -23.81 -19.41 10.14
N ALA A 256 -22.73 -19.11 10.84
CA ALA A 256 -21.71 -20.10 11.22
C ALA A 256 -20.85 -19.55 12.37
N SER A 257 -20.23 -20.47 13.12
CA SER A 257 -19.27 -20.16 14.17
C SER A 257 -18.19 -21.24 14.24
N GLY A 258 -17.04 -20.86 14.83
CA GLY A 258 -15.90 -21.73 15.06
C GLY A 258 -14.85 -21.03 15.90
N ASP A 259 -13.65 -21.60 16.00
CA ASP A 259 -12.53 -21.02 16.75
C ASP A 259 -12.12 -19.64 16.19
N TRP A 260 -12.37 -19.40 14.91
CA TRP A 260 -12.12 -18.14 14.21
C TRP A 260 -13.11 -17.01 14.58
N GLY A 261 -14.29 -17.36 15.15
CA GLY A 261 -15.35 -16.39 15.48
C GLY A 261 -16.72 -16.83 15.01
N ALA A 262 -17.55 -15.86 14.63
CA ALA A 262 -18.92 -16.09 14.17
C ALA A 262 -19.32 -15.10 13.06
N ILE A 263 -20.27 -15.51 12.22
CA ILE A 263 -20.95 -14.67 11.24
C ILE A 263 -22.43 -14.66 11.55
N TYR A 264 -23.02 -13.48 11.62
CA TYR A 264 -24.45 -13.25 11.86
C TYR A 264 -25.11 -12.62 10.63
N ASP A 265 -26.29 -13.10 10.27
CA ASP A 265 -27.18 -12.46 9.28
C ASP A 265 -28.03 -11.41 10.01
N LEU A 266 -27.79 -10.14 9.71
CA LEU A 266 -28.40 -9.01 10.42
C LEU A 266 -29.87 -8.76 10.03
N GLU A 267 -30.31 -9.34 8.91
CA GLU A 267 -31.67 -9.19 8.38
C GLU A 267 -32.60 -10.31 8.86
N THR A 268 -32.05 -11.48 9.13
CA THR A 268 -32.81 -12.68 9.53
C THR A 268 -32.93 -12.81 11.05
N PRO A 269 -34.12 -13.06 11.62
CA PRO A 269 -34.31 -13.32 13.03
C PRO A 269 -33.65 -14.64 13.49
N PRO A 270 -33.33 -14.77 14.79
CA PRO A 270 -32.75 -16.01 15.34
C PRO A 270 -33.64 -17.20 15.11
N GLY A 271 -33.03 -18.37 14.87
CA GLY A 271 -33.76 -19.64 14.68
C GLY A 271 -34.35 -19.84 13.29
N GLN A 272 -34.28 -18.85 12.40
CA GLN A 272 -34.58 -19.00 10.97
C GLN A 272 -33.29 -19.33 10.20
N ILE A 273 -33.40 -20.27 9.27
CA ILE A 273 -32.28 -20.56 8.37
C ILE A 273 -32.16 -19.38 7.40
N PRO A 274 -30.98 -18.72 7.28
CA PRO A 274 -30.79 -17.68 6.28
C PRO A 274 -31.17 -18.20 4.91
N ALA A 275 -31.93 -17.41 4.15
CA ALA A 275 -32.35 -17.79 2.81
C ALA A 275 -31.10 -18.08 1.95
N THR A 276 -31.02 -19.31 1.43
CA THR A 276 -29.98 -19.66 0.46
C THR A 276 -30.15 -18.73 -0.74
N PRO A 277 -29.14 -17.94 -1.11
CA PRO A 277 -29.30 -17.00 -2.20
C PRO A 277 -29.61 -17.74 -3.50
N SER A 278 -30.67 -17.35 -4.17
CA SER A 278 -30.88 -17.73 -5.56
C SER A 278 -29.68 -17.24 -6.39
N PRO A 279 -29.13 -18.08 -7.29
CA PRO A 279 -28.05 -17.64 -8.15
C PRO A 279 -28.52 -16.40 -8.94
N SER A 280 -27.87 -15.27 -8.73
CA SER A 280 -28.11 -14.06 -9.51
C SER A 280 -27.74 -14.38 -10.96
N VAL A 281 -28.75 -14.45 -11.83
CA VAL A 281 -28.56 -14.49 -13.28
C VAL A 281 -27.87 -13.18 -13.66
N SER A 282 -26.57 -13.21 -13.90
CA SER A 282 -25.83 -12.10 -14.50
C SER A 282 -26.38 -11.88 -15.92
N ARG A 283 -27.00 -10.73 -16.13
CA ARG A 283 -27.20 -10.15 -17.45
C ARG A 283 -26.02 -9.26 -17.82
#